data_226a422ab787d8a71cf921355a6c0819
#
_entry.id   226a422ab787d8a71cf921355a6c0819
#
_cell.length_a   1.000
_cell.length_b   1.000
_cell.length_c   1.000
_cell.angle_alpha   90.00
_cell.angle_beta   90.00
_cell.angle_gamma   90.00
#
_symmetry.space_group_name_H-M   'P 1'
#
loop_
_entity.id
_entity.type
_entity.pdbx_description
1 polymer ?
#
loop_
_entity_poly.entity_id
_entity_poly.type
_entity_poly.pdbx_seq_one_letter_code
_entity_poly.pdbx_strand_id
1 'polypeptide(L)'
;RDPALPTGATVAYQRLSNKRRIMSHITLIRHGQANSEAKDEISYDKLSPLGHEQAAWLGDHLRHSETHHTRLYTGTLRRHIETAQGMDTGLEPIRDERLNELQYFTLAALMEQQHGVPFPTEQGSFANHLPLVFETWKSDKLENPPESYSSFEGRIKSVLEEISAGDGPALVVTSGGLISMVMAQAMGLGIPAMSRIALAIMHTSMHRLFPIGGHWSPVLFNAVPHLDTPARRVAQTHI
;
A
#
# COMPACT_ATOMS: atom_id res chain seq x y z
N ARG A 1 -38.96 -27.89 27.88
CA ARG A 1 -39.16 -26.42 28.10
C ARG A 1 -37.76 -25.84 28.26
N ASP A 2 -37.27 -25.16 27.21
CA ASP A 2 -36.02 -24.45 27.27
C ASP A 2 -36.16 -23.20 28.18
N PRO A 3 -35.19 -22.92 29.05
CA PRO A 3 -35.23 -21.69 29.84
C PRO A 3 -34.97 -20.48 28.92
N ALA A 4 -35.91 -19.54 28.91
CA ALA A 4 -35.77 -18.26 28.22
C ALA A 4 -34.56 -17.51 28.79
N LEU A 5 -33.64 -17.07 27.92
CA LEU A 5 -32.52 -16.21 28.26
C LEU A 5 -33.04 -14.87 28.88
N PRO A 6 -32.40 -14.34 29.89
CA PRO A 6 -32.86 -13.11 30.56
C PRO A 6 -32.86 -11.94 29.60
N THR A 7 -33.96 -11.22 29.51
CA THR A 7 -34.23 -10.08 28.61
C THR A 7 -33.21 -8.94 28.68
N GLY A 8 -32.43 -8.84 29.79
CA GLY A 8 -31.35 -7.88 29.97
C GLY A 8 -30.10 -8.15 29.09
N ALA A 9 -29.80 -9.42 28.83
CA ALA A 9 -28.65 -9.82 28.04
C ALA A 9 -28.86 -9.51 26.53
N THR A 10 -30.10 -9.66 26.06
CA THR A 10 -30.50 -9.37 24.67
C THR A 10 -30.43 -7.87 24.38
N VAL A 11 -30.84 -7.03 25.33
CA VAL A 11 -30.76 -5.55 25.18
C VAL A 11 -29.31 -5.06 25.24
N ALA A 12 -28.47 -5.67 26.08
CA ALA A 12 -27.02 -5.36 26.12
C ALA A 12 -26.31 -5.79 24.83
N TYR A 13 -26.66 -6.96 24.27
CA TYR A 13 -26.12 -7.46 23.00
C TYR A 13 -26.57 -6.57 21.82
N GLN A 14 -27.81 -6.14 21.77
CA GLN A 14 -28.32 -5.18 20.77
C GLN A 14 -27.72 -3.78 20.94
N ARG A 15 -27.46 -3.31 22.16
CA ARG A 15 -26.75 -2.04 22.41
C ARG A 15 -25.27 -2.12 22.02
N LEU A 16 -24.63 -3.26 22.17
CA LEU A 16 -23.27 -3.52 21.70
C LEU A 16 -23.21 -3.69 20.16
N SER A 17 -24.24 -4.24 19.54
CA SER A 17 -24.31 -4.37 18.08
C SER A 17 -24.59 -3.02 17.40
N ASN A 18 -25.40 -2.13 18.00
CA ASN A 18 -25.62 -0.77 17.51
C ASN A 18 -24.49 0.22 17.81
N LYS A 19 -23.49 -0.16 18.62
CA LYS A 19 -22.24 0.55 18.86
C LYS A 19 -21.02 -0.13 18.23
N ARG A 20 -21.19 -1.04 17.28
CA ARG A 20 -20.15 -1.26 16.29
C ARG A 20 -20.08 -0.01 15.40
N ARG A 21 -19.52 1.06 15.94
CA ARG A 21 -18.80 2.03 15.14
C ARG A 21 -17.88 1.17 14.28
N ILE A 22 -18.20 1.03 13.02
CA ILE A 22 -17.34 0.33 12.06
C ILE A 22 -16.00 1.03 12.21
N MET A 23 -15.03 0.37 12.86
CA MET A 23 -13.75 1.01 13.16
C MET A 23 -13.18 1.38 11.80
N SER A 24 -12.97 2.69 11.57
CA SER A 24 -12.38 3.19 10.34
C SER A 24 -11.00 2.58 10.21
N HIS A 25 -10.87 1.53 9.39
CA HIS A 25 -9.58 0.96 9.04
C HIS A 25 -9.18 1.41 7.65
N ILE A 26 -7.90 1.36 7.37
CA ILE A 26 -7.35 1.63 6.05
C ILE A 26 -6.82 0.32 5.48
N THR A 27 -7.20 0.00 4.24
CA THR A 27 -6.60 -1.09 3.47
C THR A 27 -5.80 -0.46 2.33
N LEU A 28 -4.46 -0.51 2.46
CA LEU A 28 -3.54 -0.10 1.41
C LEU A 28 -3.48 -1.21 0.34
N ILE A 29 -3.48 -0.81 -0.92
CA ILE A 29 -3.36 -1.67 -2.09
C ILE A 29 -2.15 -1.22 -2.89
N ARG A 30 -1.19 -2.11 -3.16
CA ARG A 30 -0.16 -1.83 -4.15
C ARG A 30 -0.80 -1.86 -5.54
N HIS A 31 -0.44 -0.91 -6.40
CA HIS A 31 -0.88 -0.93 -7.81
C HIS A 31 -0.58 -2.27 -8.50
N GLY A 32 -1.30 -2.60 -9.57
CA GLY A 32 -1.03 -3.74 -10.44
C GLY A 32 0.36 -3.67 -11.07
N GLN A 33 0.84 -4.78 -11.62
CA GLN A 33 2.15 -4.81 -12.28
C GLN A 33 2.27 -3.66 -13.27
N ALA A 34 3.33 -2.86 -13.12
CA ALA A 34 3.67 -1.78 -14.03
C ALA A 34 4.56 -2.28 -15.17
N ASN A 35 4.96 -1.38 -16.05
CA ASN A 35 5.86 -1.70 -17.15
C ASN A 35 7.24 -2.16 -16.63
N SER A 36 7.50 -3.45 -16.67
CA SER A 36 8.75 -4.05 -16.16
C SER A 36 10.01 -3.75 -17.01
N GLU A 37 9.84 -3.18 -18.22
CA GLU A 37 10.95 -2.79 -19.11
C GLU A 37 11.32 -1.31 -18.94
N ALA A 38 10.72 -0.62 -17.96
CA ALA A 38 10.93 0.79 -17.74
C ALA A 38 12.35 1.09 -17.24
N LYS A 39 12.86 2.25 -17.66
CA LYS A 39 14.18 2.78 -17.27
C LYS A 39 14.11 4.12 -16.56
N ASP A 40 12.92 4.68 -16.43
CA ASP A 40 12.63 5.94 -15.79
C ASP A 40 11.20 5.96 -15.21
N GLU A 41 10.91 6.99 -14.40
CA GLU A 41 9.63 7.14 -13.73
C GLU A 41 8.45 7.20 -14.71
N ILE A 42 8.63 7.88 -15.86
CA ILE A 42 7.56 8.11 -16.83
C ILE A 42 7.20 6.83 -17.56
N SER A 43 8.20 6.08 -18.03
CA SER A 43 7.98 4.82 -18.74
C SER A 43 7.46 3.72 -17.82
N TYR A 44 7.74 3.81 -16.51
CA TYR A 44 7.20 2.92 -15.47
C TYR A 44 5.73 3.21 -15.14
N ASP A 45 5.28 4.46 -15.31
CA ASP A 45 3.96 4.90 -14.83
C ASP A 45 2.79 4.48 -15.72
N LYS A 46 2.66 3.17 -15.98
CA LYS A 46 1.49 2.53 -16.60
C LYS A 46 1.41 1.07 -16.20
N LEU A 47 0.21 0.51 -16.15
CA LEU A 47 0.04 -0.92 -15.94
C LEU A 47 0.48 -1.73 -17.17
N SER A 48 1.04 -2.92 -16.92
CA SER A 48 1.18 -3.96 -17.93
C SER A 48 -0.17 -4.64 -18.22
N PRO A 49 -0.31 -5.42 -19.30
CA PRO A 49 -1.52 -6.24 -19.50
C PRO A 49 -1.87 -7.10 -18.28
N LEU A 50 -0.87 -7.73 -17.65
CA LEU A 50 -1.06 -8.51 -16.42
C LEU A 50 -1.52 -7.63 -15.25
N GLY A 51 -0.99 -6.39 -15.14
CA GLY A 51 -1.41 -5.46 -14.09
C GLY A 51 -2.89 -5.10 -14.17
N HIS A 52 -3.44 -4.96 -15.36
CA HIS A 52 -4.88 -4.75 -15.56
C HIS A 52 -5.70 -5.98 -15.15
N GLU A 53 -5.24 -7.19 -15.46
CA GLU A 53 -5.89 -8.43 -15.02
C GLU A 53 -5.84 -8.58 -13.50
N GLN A 54 -4.69 -8.31 -12.87
CA GLN A 54 -4.53 -8.34 -11.42
C GLN A 54 -5.50 -7.38 -10.73
N ALA A 55 -5.67 -6.17 -11.26
CA ALA A 55 -6.61 -5.18 -10.74
C ALA A 55 -8.07 -5.68 -10.84
N ALA A 56 -8.45 -6.26 -11.99
CA ALA A 56 -9.78 -6.82 -12.19
C ALA A 56 -10.07 -8.00 -11.22
N TRP A 57 -9.11 -8.90 -11.02
CA TRP A 57 -9.26 -10.02 -10.07
C TRP A 57 -9.35 -9.54 -8.62
N LEU A 58 -8.61 -8.49 -8.25
CA LEU A 58 -8.73 -7.89 -6.93
C LEU A 58 -10.13 -7.28 -6.74
N GLY A 59 -10.63 -6.55 -7.72
CA GLY A 59 -11.96 -5.96 -7.66
C GLY A 59 -13.05 -7.02 -7.52
N ASP A 60 -12.96 -8.12 -8.27
CA ASP A 60 -13.87 -9.25 -8.15
C ASP A 60 -13.83 -9.86 -6.73
N HIS A 61 -12.64 -10.07 -6.17
CA HIS A 61 -12.48 -10.54 -4.80
C HIS A 61 -13.10 -9.57 -3.77
N LEU A 62 -12.89 -8.28 -3.93
CA LEU A 62 -13.44 -7.27 -3.01
C LEU A 62 -14.98 -7.24 -3.03
N ARG A 63 -15.61 -7.39 -4.19
CA ARG A 63 -17.07 -7.45 -4.32
C ARG A 63 -17.66 -8.68 -3.64
N HIS A 64 -16.94 -9.80 -3.60
CA HIS A 64 -17.37 -11.05 -2.96
C HIS A 64 -16.92 -11.19 -1.50
N SER A 65 -16.16 -10.22 -0.97
CA SER A 65 -15.71 -10.24 0.41
C SER A 65 -16.73 -9.61 1.35
N GLU A 66 -16.75 -10.05 2.62
CA GLU A 66 -17.60 -9.44 3.66
C GLU A 66 -17.14 -8.04 4.08
N THR A 67 -15.92 -7.65 3.72
CA THR A 67 -15.36 -6.34 4.08
C THR A 67 -15.82 -5.30 3.07
N HIS A 68 -16.78 -4.49 3.47
CA HIS A 68 -17.30 -3.40 2.63
C HIS A 68 -16.52 -2.11 2.93
N HIS A 69 -15.77 -1.62 1.95
CA HIS A 69 -15.17 -0.30 1.99
C HIS A 69 -16.18 0.73 1.48
N THR A 70 -16.17 1.92 2.09
CA THR A 70 -17.11 3.01 1.77
C THR A 70 -16.41 4.18 1.08
N ARG A 71 -15.09 4.18 1.05
CA ARG A 71 -14.27 5.24 0.46
C ARG A 71 -13.10 4.64 -0.30
N LEU A 72 -12.77 5.26 -1.45
CA LEU A 72 -11.63 4.88 -2.27
C LEU A 72 -10.73 6.11 -2.45
N TYR A 73 -9.46 5.95 -2.16
CA TYR A 73 -8.41 6.94 -2.40
C TYR A 73 -7.37 6.37 -3.35
N THR A 74 -6.73 7.23 -4.12
CA THR A 74 -5.64 6.83 -5.01
C THR A 74 -4.62 7.95 -5.14
N GLY A 75 -3.35 7.60 -5.32
CA GLY A 75 -2.37 8.56 -5.79
C GLY A 75 -2.72 9.08 -7.19
N THR A 76 -2.00 10.09 -7.64
CA THR A 76 -2.23 10.73 -8.95
C THR A 76 -1.44 10.08 -10.07
N LEU A 77 -0.55 9.12 -9.77
CA LEU A 77 0.20 8.37 -10.76
C LEU A 77 -0.73 7.51 -11.61
N ARG A 78 -0.44 7.41 -12.90
CA ARG A 78 -1.28 6.69 -13.87
C ARG A 78 -1.52 5.24 -13.44
N ARG A 79 -0.49 4.51 -13.00
CA ARG A 79 -0.61 3.13 -12.52
C ARG A 79 -1.54 2.99 -11.30
N HIS A 80 -1.63 4.01 -10.42
CA HIS A 80 -2.57 4.03 -9.31
C HIS A 80 -4.01 4.19 -9.81
N ILE A 81 -4.22 5.13 -10.72
CA ILE A 81 -5.52 5.43 -11.33
C ILE A 81 -6.02 4.22 -12.12
N GLU A 82 -5.19 3.63 -12.97
CA GLU A 82 -5.54 2.45 -13.77
C GLU A 82 -5.88 1.24 -12.87
N THR A 83 -5.16 1.06 -11.74
CA THR A 83 -5.50 0.02 -10.77
C THR A 83 -6.86 0.27 -10.11
N ALA A 84 -7.11 1.50 -9.64
CA ALA A 84 -8.38 1.86 -9.01
C ALA A 84 -9.56 1.67 -9.98
N GLN A 85 -9.39 2.05 -11.25
CA GLN A 85 -10.38 1.84 -12.31
C GLN A 85 -10.60 0.36 -12.60
N GLY A 86 -9.51 -0.43 -12.71
CA GLY A 86 -9.57 -1.87 -12.99
C GLY A 86 -10.24 -2.68 -11.89
N MET A 87 -10.18 -2.22 -10.62
CA MET A 87 -10.89 -2.85 -9.51
C MET A 87 -12.42 -2.72 -9.61
N ASP A 88 -12.94 -1.72 -10.30
CA ASP A 88 -14.39 -1.51 -10.49
C ASP A 88 -15.21 -1.72 -9.20
N THR A 89 -14.83 -1.00 -8.16
CA THR A 89 -15.46 -1.12 -6.84
C THR A 89 -16.80 -0.41 -6.71
N GLY A 90 -17.20 0.36 -7.72
CA GLY A 90 -18.37 1.24 -7.68
C GLY A 90 -18.18 2.51 -6.83
N LEU A 91 -16.97 2.74 -6.29
CA LEU A 91 -16.63 3.93 -5.51
C LEU A 91 -15.89 4.94 -6.39
N GLU A 92 -16.25 6.22 -6.26
CA GLU A 92 -15.50 7.30 -6.91
C GLU A 92 -14.16 7.53 -6.19
N PRO A 93 -13.02 7.44 -6.89
CA PRO A 93 -11.72 7.60 -6.27
C PRO A 93 -11.39 9.07 -5.96
N ILE A 94 -11.05 9.37 -4.73
CA ILE A 94 -10.46 10.64 -4.31
C ILE A 94 -8.96 10.56 -4.61
N ARG A 95 -8.47 11.45 -5.48
CA ARG A 95 -7.06 11.50 -5.87
C ARG A 95 -6.28 12.43 -4.95
N ASP A 96 -5.15 11.96 -4.44
CA ASP A 96 -4.28 12.73 -3.55
C ASP A 96 -2.81 12.43 -3.89
N GLU A 97 -2.06 13.47 -4.26
CA GLU A 97 -0.64 13.35 -4.63
C GLU A 97 0.24 12.89 -3.45
N ARG A 98 -0.19 13.12 -2.21
CA ARG A 98 0.51 12.62 -1.02
C ARG A 98 0.59 11.10 -0.95
N LEU A 99 -0.23 10.39 -1.75
CA LEU A 99 -0.23 8.93 -1.90
C LEU A 99 0.70 8.44 -3.03
N ASN A 100 1.42 9.34 -3.71
CA ASN A 100 2.35 8.97 -4.77
C ASN A 100 3.61 8.29 -4.21
N GLU A 101 4.23 7.48 -5.06
CA GLU A 101 5.50 6.81 -4.77
C GLU A 101 6.66 7.81 -4.67
N LEU A 102 7.73 7.41 -4.00
CA LEU A 102 9.03 8.06 -4.13
C LEU A 102 9.58 7.88 -5.56
N GLN A 103 10.44 8.79 -6.00
CA GLN A 103 11.08 8.73 -7.31
C GLN A 103 12.38 7.90 -7.24
N TYR A 104 12.23 6.57 -7.22
CA TYR A 104 13.35 5.67 -7.01
C TYR A 104 14.42 5.75 -8.11
N PHE A 105 14.02 5.84 -9.39
CA PHE A 105 14.98 5.97 -10.49
C PHE A 105 15.82 7.24 -10.35
N THR A 106 15.21 8.35 -9.97
CA THR A 106 15.90 9.61 -9.72
C THR A 106 16.85 9.51 -8.53
N LEU A 107 16.41 8.91 -7.41
CA LEU A 107 17.27 8.69 -6.24
C LEU A 107 18.45 7.76 -6.57
N ALA A 108 18.21 6.71 -7.35
CA ALA A 108 19.26 5.79 -7.79
C ALA A 108 20.28 6.45 -8.72
N ALA A 109 19.83 7.32 -9.65
CA ALA A 109 20.72 8.10 -10.49
C ALA A 109 21.60 9.07 -9.67
N LEU A 110 21.04 9.70 -8.64
CA LEU A 110 21.81 10.54 -7.71
C LEU A 110 22.81 9.71 -6.89
N MET A 111 22.47 8.49 -6.48
CA MET A 111 23.38 7.57 -5.83
C MET A 111 24.57 7.20 -6.72
N GLU A 112 24.34 6.93 -7.98
CA GLU A 112 25.42 6.65 -8.95
C GLU A 112 26.29 7.90 -9.15
N GLN A 113 25.70 9.06 -9.39
CA GLN A 113 26.42 10.30 -9.66
C GLN A 113 27.22 10.80 -8.46
N GLN A 114 26.68 10.76 -7.26
CA GLN A 114 27.26 11.40 -6.07
C GLN A 114 28.08 10.44 -5.20
N HIS A 115 27.75 9.14 -5.22
CA HIS A 115 28.35 8.12 -4.35
C HIS A 115 29.00 6.96 -5.11
N GLY A 116 28.93 6.93 -6.46
CA GLY A 116 29.50 5.87 -7.28
C GLY A 116 28.82 4.51 -7.10
N VAL A 117 27.56 4.48 -6.63
CA VAL A 117 26.78 3.26 -6.46
C VAL A 117 25.91 3.06 -7.71
N PRO A 118 26.27 2.12 -8.62
CA PRO A 118 25.58 1.98 -9.90
C PRO A 118 24.15 1.44 -9.72
N PHE A 119 23.27 1.79 -10.66
CA PHE A 119 21.92 1.23 -10.71
C PHE A 119 21.98 -0.31 -10.84
N PRO A 120 21.18 -1.06 -10.06
CA PRO A 120 21.20 -2.52 -10.10
C PRO A 120 20.62 -3.04 -11.42
N THR A 121 21.36 -3.94 -12.07
CA THR A 121 20.95 -4.56 -13.34
C THR A 121 20.34 -5.94 -13.17
N GLU A 122 20.56 -6.58 -12.01
CA GLU A 122 20.05 -7.91 -11.69
C GLU A 122 19.10 -7.84 -10.50
N GLN A 123 18.05 -8.67 -10.51
CA GLN A 123 17.05 -8.68 -9.44
C GLN A 123 17.66 -8.86 -8.04
N GLY A 124 18.67 -9.73 -7.90
CA GLY A 124 19.35 -9.95 -6.61
C GLY A 124 20.14 -8.75 -6.10
N SER A 125 20.60 -7.85 -6.97
CA SER A 125 21.36 -6.67 -6.61
C SER A 125 20.52 -5.55 -5.99
N PHE A 126 19.18 -5.52 -6.26
CA PHE A 126 18.26 -4.60 -5.60
C PHE A 126 18.22 -4.76 -4.08
N ALA A 127 18.41 -5.98 -3.59
CA ALA A 127 18.40 -6.27 -2.15
C ALA A 127 19.53 -5.55 -1.39
N ASN A 128 20.66 -5.30 -2.06
CA ASN A 128 21.78 -4.56 -1.49
C ASN A 128 21.71 -3.06 -1.82
N HIS A 129 21.18 -2.70 -2.98
CA HIS A 129 21.13 -1.32 -3.45
C HIS A 129 20.07 -0.49 -2.69
N LEU A 130 18.85 -1.03 -2.54
CA LEU A 130 17.74 -0.28 -1.94
C LEU A 130 18.00 0.20 -0.51
N PRO A 131 18.60 -0.62 0.41
CA PRO A 131 18.96 -0.13 1.74
C PRO A 131 19.98 1.02 1.70
N LEU A 132 20.96 0.98 0.78
CA LEU A 132 21.95 2.06 0.63
C LEU A 132 21.29 3.36 0.18
N VAL A 133 20.38 3.30 -0.79
CA VAL A 133 19.62 4.49 -1.23
C VAL A 133 18.83 5.08 -0.07
N PHE A 134 18.07 4.27 0.65
CA PHE A 134 17.24 4.75 1.75
C PHE A 134 18.05 5.29 2.94
N GLU A 135 19.15 4.64 3.31
CA GLU A 135 20.05 5.14 4.38
C GLU A 135 20.70 6.47 3.99
N THR A 136 21.18 6.59 2.76
CA THR A 136 21.81 7.81 2.26
C THR A 136 20.80 8.95 2.18
N TRP A 137 19.59 8.68 1.66
CA TRP A 137 18.49 9.63 1.57
C TRP A 137 17.99 10.06 2.96
N LYS A 138 17.80 9.13 3.88
CA LYS A 138 17.37 9.41 5.26
C LYS A 138 18.40 10.22 6.05
N SER A 139 19.68 10.04 5.74
CA SER A 139 20.78 10.75 6.39
C SER A 139 21.08 12.12 5.76
N ASP A 140 20.22 12.60 4.85
CA ASP A 140 20.35 13.86 4.10
C ASP A 140 21.71 13.98 3.37
N LYS A 141 22.25 12.84 2.89
CA LYS A 141 23.53 12.76 2.16
C LYS A 141 23.38 12.78 0.64
N LEU A 142 22.14 12.83 0.12
CA LEU A 142 21.85 13.08 -1.29
C LEU A 142 21.63 14.58 -1.50
N GLU A 143 22.41 15.17 -2.38
CA GLU A 143 22.20 16.57 -2.77
C GLU A 143 21.05 16.69 -3.77
N ASN A 144 20.15 17.65 -3.54
CA ASN A 144 19.00 17.95 -4.40
C ASN A 144 18.13 16.74 -4.76
N PRO A 145 17.70 15.90 -3.80
CA PRO A 145 16.74 14.86 -4.09
C PRO A 145 15.41 15.50 -4.51
N PRO A 146 14.56 14.80 -5.30
CA PRO A 146 13.26 15.33 -5.71
C PRO A 146 12.34 15.62 -4.50
N GLU A 147 12.54 14.92 -3.41
CA GLU A 147 11.87 15.09 -2.13
C GLU A 147 12.81 14.61 -1.01
N SER A 148 12.83 15.27 0.15
CA SER A 148 13.57 14.76 1.31
C SER A 148 12.86 13.55 1.93
N TYR A 149 13.61 12.68 2.61
CA TYR A 149 13.04 11.54 3.31
C TYR A 149 11.98 11.98 4.35
N SER A 150 12.25 13.05 5.08
CA SER A 150 11.32 13.60 6.08
C SER A 150 10.06 14.18 5.47
N SER A 151 10.14 14.78 4.27
CA SER A 151 8.97 15.25 3.52
C SER A 151 8.10 14.08 3.06
N PHE A 152 8.71 13.02 2.49
CA PHE A 152 8.02 11.80 2.09
C PHE A 152 7.29 11.15 3.28
N GLU A 153 7.98 11.00 4.41
CA GLU A 153 7.40 10.47 5.65
C GLU A 153 6.25 11.36 6.17
N GLY A 154 6.45 12.66 6.18
CA GLY A 154 5.47 13.64 6.68
C GLY A 154 4.18 13.67 5.86
N ARG A 155 4.28 13.65 4.50
CA ARG A 155 3.07 13.65 3.65
C ARG A 155 2.27 12.36 3.78
N ILE A 156 2.94 11.20 3.90
CA ILE A 156 2.29 9.92 4.14
C ILE A 156 1.50 9.95 5.46
N LYS A 157 2.16 10.37 6.54
CA LYS A 157 1.52 10.49 7.85
C LYS A 157 0.29 11.39 7.78
N SER A 158 0.44 12.59 7.20
CA SER A 158 -0.64 13.56 7.08
C SER A 158 -1.86 13.02 6.34
N VAL A 159 -1.67 12.38 5.17
CA VAL A 159 -2.79 11.86 4.38
C VAL A 159 -3.47 10.67 5.06
N LEU A 160 -2.73 9.78 5.73
CA LEU A 160 -3.33 8.65 6.45
C LEU A 160 -4.10 9.10 7.69
N GLU A 161 -3.63 10.11 8.41
CA GLU A 161 -4.37 10.73 9.52
C GLU A 161 -5.69 11.34 9.03
N GLU A 162 -5.68 12.08 7.92
CA GLU A 162 -6.87 12.64 7.31
C GLU A 162 -7.86 11.56 6.85
N ILE A 163 -7.38 10.53 6.14
CA ILE A 163 -8.21 9.40 5.72
C ILE A 163 -8.82 8.69 6.93
N SER A 164 -8.06 8.52 8.02
CA SER A 164 -8.55 7.83 9.22
C SER A 164 -9.62 8.60 9.98
N ALA A 165 -9.59 9.92 9.89
CA ALA A 165 -10.59 10.79 10.51
C ALA A 165 -11.98 10.73 9.84
N GLY A 166 -12.05 10.22 8.62
CA GLY A 166 -13.31 10.06 7.89
C GLY A 166 -14.11 8.83 8.32
N ASP A 167 -15.38 8.78 7.94
CA ASP A 167 -16.32 7.74 8.34
C ASP A 167 -16.18 6.46 7.50
N GLY A 168 -16.08 5.33 8.19
CA GLY A 168 -16.05 4.00 7.60
C GLY A 168 -14.69 3.59 7.01
N PRO A 169 -14.54 2.32 6.60
CA PRO A 169 -13.30 1.78 6.08
C PRO A 169 -12.94 2.34 4.71
N ALA A 170 -11.63 2.59 4.50
CA ALA A 170 -11.09 3.14 3.27
C ALA A 170 -10.18 2.15 2.53
N LEU A 171 -10.31 2.10 1.19
CA LEU A 171 -9.32 1.55 0.28
C LEU A 171 -8.38 2.68 -0.15
N VAL A 172 -7.08 2.39 -0.24
CA VAL A 172 -6.06 3.34 -0.68
C VAL A 172 -5.14 2.67 -1.68
N VAL A 173 -5.23 3.04 -2.95
CA VAL A 173 -4.33 2.53 -3.99
C VAL A 173 -3.07 3.39 -4.05
N THR A 174 -1.91 2.74 -3.86
CA THR A 174 -0.60 3.39 -3.80
C THR A 174 0.51 2.45 -4.27
N SER A 175 1.74 2.65 -3.84
CA SER A 175 2.93 1.91 -4.28
C SER A 175 3.69 1.23 -3.15
N GLY A 176 4.63 0.35 -3.54
CA GLY A 176 5.39 -0.50 -2.61
C GLY A 176 6.27 0.26 -1.65
N GLY A 177 6.94 1.33 -2.08
CA GLY A 177 7.80 2.14 -1.22
C GLY A 177 7.00 2.87 -0.14
N LEU A 178 5.85 3.47 -0.51
CA LEU A 178 4.95 4.10 0.47
C LEU A 178 4.42 3.06 1.47
N ILE A 179 3.94 1.90 0.99
CA ILE A 179 3.43 0.84 1.87
C ILE A 179 4.53 0.35 2.81
N SER A 180 5.75 0.15 2.31
CA SER A 180 6.88 -0.30 3.13
C SER A 180 7.22 0.69 4.24
N MET A 181 7.16 2.00 3.96
CA MET A 181 7.32 3.07 4.95
C MET A 181 6.26 2.97 6.05
N VAL A 182 4.99 2.88 5.67
CA VAL A 182 3.86 2.78 6.61
C VAL A 182 4.00 1.54 7.50
N MET A 183 4.33 0.38 6.91
CA MET A 183 4.52 -0.86 7.66
C MET A 183 5.73 -0.79 8.58
N ALA A 184 6.84 -0.20 8.13
CA ALA A 184 8.03 -0.01 8.95
C ALA A 184 7.75 0.87 10.17
N GLN A 185 7.04 1.97 9.98
CA GLN A 185 6.64 2.85 11.10
C GLN A 185 5.70 2.13 12.07
N ALA A 186 4.66 1.46 11.56
CA ALA A 186 3.68 0.76 12.39
C ALA A 186 4.29 -0.39 13.21
N MET A 187 5.35 -1.02 12.72
CA MET A 187 6.04 -2.15 13.36
C MET A 187 7.37 -1.77 14.03
N GLY A 188 7.80 -0.50 13.98
CA GLY A 188 9.07 -0.05 14.57
C GLY A 188 10.31 -0.61 13.87
N LEU A 189 10.28 -0.77 12.54
CA LEU A 189 11.37 -1.37 11.77
C LEU A 189 12.37 -0.31 11.26
N GLY A 190 13.65 -0.68 11.22
CA GLY A 190 14.70 0.13 10.59
C GLY A 190 14.76 -0.07 9.06
N ILE A 191 15.60 0.75 8.40
CA ILE A 191 15.77 0.77 6.94
C ILE A 191 16.06 -0.61 6.34
N PRO A 192 16.95 -1.47 6.89
CA PRO A 192 17.21 -2.78 6.27
C PRO A 192 15.99 -3.69 6.22
N ALA A 193 15.13 -3.63 7.25
CA ALA A 193 13.88 -4.40 7.27
C ALA A 193 12.83 -3.78 6.34
N MET A 194 12.68 -2.46 6.33
CA MET A 194 11.80 -1.72 5.43
C MET A 194 12.13 -2.01 3.96
N SER A 195 13.41 -2.02 3.58
CA SER A 195 13.86 -2.32 2.22
C SER A 195 13.47 -3.74 1.79
N ARG A 196 13.65 -4.73 2.68
CA ARG A 196 13.19 -6.12 2.40
C ARG A 196 11.68 -6.20 2.22
N ILE A 197 10.93 -5.45 3.02
CA ILE A 197 9.46 -5.33 2.87
C ILE A 197 9.12 -4.73 1.50
N ALA A 198 9.77 -3.64 1.11
CA ALA A 198 9.51 -2.99 -0.18
C ALA A 198 9.69 -3.95 -1.37
N LEU A 199 10.73 -4.78 -1.32
CA LEU A 199 11.02 -5.79 -2.35
C LEU A 199 10.03 -6.96 -2.35
N ALA A 200 9.47 -7.31 -1.18
CA ALA A 200 8.56 -8.45 -1.02
C ALA A 200 7.09 -8.13 -1.30
N ILE A 201 6.69 -6.87 -1.25
CA ILE A 201 5.29 -6.46 -1.46
C ILE A 201 4.85 -6.83 -2.87
N MET A 202 3.82 -7.68 -3.00
CA MET A 202 3.29 -8.13 -4.28
C MET A 202 2.38 -7.09 -4.93
N HIS A 203 2.32 -7.09 -6.26
CA HIS A 203 1.35 -6.29 -7.01
C HIS A 203 -0.07 -6.67 -6.62
N THR A 204 -0.94 -5.69 -6.48
CA THR A 204 -2.33 -5.79 -6.00
C THR A 204 -2.48 -6.41 -4.61
N SER A 205 -1.38 -6.51 -3.82
CA SER A 205 -1.47 -6.98 -2.44
C SER A 205 -2.23 -6.01 -1.54
N MET A 206 -2.90 -6.58 -0.55
CA MET A 206 -3.68 -5.88 0.47
C MET A 206 -2.92 -5.82 1.79
N HIS A 207 -2.94 -4.64 2.41
CA HIS A 207 -2.35 -4.38 3.72
C HIS A 207 -3.34 -3.61 4.57
N ARG A 208 -3.83 -4.21 5.66
CA ARG A 208 -4.85 -3.57 6.50
C ARG A 208 -4.29 -3.07 7.80
N LEU A 209 -4.65 -1.84 8.14
CA LEU A 209 -4.24 -1.14 9.33
C LEU A 209 -5.47 -0.74 10.15
N PHE A 210 -5.43 -1.04 11.45
CA PHE A 210 -6.42 -0.56 12.41
C PHE A 210 -5.80 0.50 13.33
N PRO A 211 -6.54 1.55 13.70
CA PRO A 211 -6.12 2.50 14.70
C PRO A 211 -6.36 1.91 16.09
N ILE A 212 -5.31 1.40 16.73
CA ILE A 212 -5.37 0.79 18.07
C ILE A 212 -4.50 1.63 19.01
N GLY A 213 -5.12 2.17 20.09
CA GLY A 213 -4.38 2.95 21.09
C GLY A 213 -3.71 4.22 20.55
N GLY A 214 -4.25 4.80 19.47
CA GLY A 214 -3.65 5.96 18.81
C GLY A 214 -2.52 5.65 17.83
N HIS A 215 -2.24 4.37 17.60
CA HIS A 215 -1.21 3.91 16.67
C HIS A 215 -1.81 3.02 15.58
N TRP A 216 -1.18 3.00 14.40
CA TRP A 216 -1.52 2.06 13.35
C TRP A 216 -1.02 0.66 13.69
N SER A 217 -1.93 -0.31 13.68
CA SER A 217 -1.61 -1.71 13.93
C SER A 217 -1.91 -2.55 12.69
N PRO A 218 -0.88 -3.15 12.04
CA PRO A 218 -1.08 -4.02 10.90
C PRO A 218 -1.82 -5.30 11.32
N VAL A 219 -2.94 -5.61 10.67
CA VAL A 219 -3.71 -6.84 10.88
C VAL A 219 -3.74 -7.72 9.64
N LEU A 220 -3.28 -7.20 8.50
CA LEU A 220 -3.08 -7.92 7.26
C LEU A 220 -1.85 -7.34 6.56
N PHE A 221 -0.98 -8.21 6.08
CA PHE A 221 0.22 -7.80 5.34
C PHE A 221 0.43 -8.68 4.10
N ASN A 222 0.67 -8.03 2.95
CA ASN A 222 1.03 -8.65 1.68
C ASN A 222 0.10 -9.78 1.22
N ALA A 223 -1.21 -9.64 1.46
CA ALA A 223 -2.19 -10.67 1.13
C ALA A 223 -2.70 -10.52 -0.31
N VAL A 224 -2.70 -11.63 -1.04
CA VAL A 224 -3.15 -11.73 -2.44
C VAL A 224 -4.15 -12.86 -2.65
N PRO A 225 -5.26 -12.94 -1.88
CA PRO A 225 -6.20 -14.06 -1.97
C PRO A 225 -6.83 -14.21 -3.35
N HIS A 226 -6.97 -13.13 -4.11
CA HIS A 226 -7.45 -13.11 -5.49
C HIS A 226 -6.47 -13.76 -6.48
N LEU A 227 -5.19 -13.92 -6.10
CA LEU A 227 -4.16 -14.58 -6.89
C LEU A 227 -3.78 -15.97 -6.34
N ASP A 228 -4.34 -16.37 -5.19
CA ASP A 228 -4.03 -17.64 -4.53
C ASP A 228 -4.86 -18.79 -5.10
N THR A 229 -4.74 -19.01 -6.40
CA THR A 229 -5.31 -20.12 -7.13
C THR A 229 -4.26 -20.73 -8.06
N PRO A 230 -4.35 -22.05 -8.41
CA PRO A 230 -3.40 -22.67 -9.34
C PRO A 230 -3.25 -21.92 -10.66
N ALA A 231 -4.37 -21.40 -11.21
CA ALA A 231 -4.38 -20.69 -12.49
C ALA A 231 -3.71 -19.30 -12.43
N ARG A 232 -3.69 -18.66 -11.25
CA ARG A 232 -3.17 -17.28 -11.08
C ARG A 232 -1.85 -17.22 -10.33
N ARG A 233 -1.26 -18.37 -9.96
CA ARG A 233 0.00 -18.39 -9.19
C ARG A 233 1.15 -17.67 -9.91
N VAL A 234 1.21 -17.77 -11.24
CA VAL A 234 2.22 -17.07 -12.05
C VAL A 234 2.04 -15.55 -12.08
N ALA A 235 0.88 -15.06 -11.67
CA ALA A 235 0.57 -13.64 -11.56
C ALA A 235 0.94 -13.04 -10.18
N GLN A 236 1.50 -13.82 -9.26
CA GLN A 236 2.03 -13.33 -7.99
C GLN A 236 3.41 -12.70 -8.23
N THR A 237 3.42 -11.46 -8.69
CA THR A 237 4.62 -10.70 -9.05
C THR A 237 4.93 -9.63 -8.01
N HIS A 238 6.21 -9.29 -7.77
CA HIS A 238 6.63 -8.28 -6.81
C HIS A 238 7.63 -7.26 -7.38
N ILE A 239 8.63 -7.68 -8.17
CA ILE A 239 9.59 -6.80 -8.86
C ILE A 239 9.76 -7.30 -10.28
#